data_02cb42cc343c637fce6041a411bfe98b
#
_entry.id   02cb42cc343c637fce6041a411bfe98b
#
_cell.length_a   1.000
_cell.length_b   1.000
_cell.length_c   1.000
_cell.angle_alpha   90.00
_cell.angle_beta   90.00
_cell.angle_gamma   90.00
#
_symmetry.space_group_name_H-M   'P 1'
#
loop_
_entity.id
_entity.type
_entity.pdbx_description
1 polymer ?
#
loop_
_entity_poly.entity_id
_entity_poly.type
_entity_poly.pdbx_seq_one_letter_code
_entity_poly.pdbx_strand_id
1 'polypeptide(L)' 'MVYEKVVSILCEQLMLEADQIAMDTAITDDLGADSLDLVEVLMSCEDEFDIEIPDDEAEKFKCVGDLVRFIENNQ' A
#
# COMPACT_ATOMS: atom_id res chain seq x y z
N MET A 1 -1.14 9.87 10.37
CA MET A 1 -1.05 8.43 10.68
C MET A 1 -0.71 7.65 9.42
N VAL A 2 0.03 6.57 9.57
CA VAL A 2 0.48 5.76 8.43
C VAL A 2 -0.70 5.23 7.61
N TYR A 3 -1.70 4.67 8.28
CA TYR A 3 -2.87 4.10 7.59
C TYR A 3 -3.54 5.13 6.68
N GLU A 4 -3.78 6.33 7.18
CA GLU A 4 -4.46 7.37 6.41
C GLU A 4 -3.67 7.76 5.17
N LYS A 5 -2.35 7.85 5.28
CA LYS A 5 -1.50 8.18 4.13
C LYS A 5 -1.46 7.06 3.12
N VAL A 6 -1.40 5.82 3.58
CA VAL A 6 -1.45 4.66 2.68
C VAL A 6 -2.77 4.63 1.92
N VAL A 7 -3.89 4.87 2.61
CA VAL A 7 -5.20 4.92 1.97
C VAL A 7 -5.24 6.03 0.92
N SER A 8 -4.70 7.21 1.22
CA SER A 8 -4.64 8.31 0.25
C SER A 8 -3.86 7.92 -1.00
N ILE A 9 -2.73 7.26 -0.81
CA ILE A 9 -1.90 6.82 -1.94
C ILE A 9 -2.65 5.80 -2.79
N LEU A 10 -3.29 4.83 -2.15
CA LEU A 10 -4.07 3.82 -2.87
C LEU A 10 -5.23 4.46 -3.66
N CYS A 11 -5.91 5.41 -3.04
CA CYS A 11 -7.01 6.10 -3.71
C CYS A 11 -6.53 6.85 -4.95
N GLU A 12 -5.39 7.53 -4.86
CA GLU A 12 -4.85 8.27 -5.99
C GLU A 12 -4.36 7.36 -7.11
N GLN A 13 -3.64 6.30 -6.75
CA GLN A 13 -3.03 5.41 -7.75
C GLN A 13 -4.06 4.51 -8.42
N LEU A 14 -5.05 4.06 -7.68
CA LEU A 14 -6.03 3.09 -8.18
C LEU A 14 -7.39 3.71 -8.46
N MET A 15 -7.52 5.02 -8.25
CA MET A 15 -8.77 5.77 -8.48
C MET A 15 -9.94 5.19 -7.68
N LEU A 16 -9.67 4.97 -6.39
CA LEU A 16 -10.64 4.38 -5.46
C LEU A 16 -11.08 5.41 -4.42
N GLU A 17 -12.13 5.08 -3.68
CA GLU A 17 -12.61 5.88 -2.58
C GLU A 17 -12.14 5.28 -1.25
N ALA A 18 -11.92 6.14 -0.25
CA ALA A 18 -11.38 5.70 1.04
C ALA A 18 -12.28 4.67 1.74
N ASP A 19 -13.58 4.73 1.54
CA ASP A 19 -14.52 3.80 2.16
C ASP A 19 -14.47 2.39 1.56
N GLN A 20 -13.78 2.25 0.42
CA GLN A 20 -13.57 0.93 -0.19
C GLN A 20 -12.37 0.20 0.40
N ILE A 21 -11.60 0.85 1.26
CA ILE A 21 -10.33 0.35 1.76
C ILE A 21 -10.39 0.14 3.27
N ALA A 22 -9.89 -1.01 3.73
CA ALA A 22 -9.75 -1.33 5.15
C ALA A 22 -8.43 -2.06 5.35
N MET A 23 -8.04 -2.29 6.60
CA MET A 23 -6.78 -2.97 6.90
C MET A 23 -6.72 -4.39 6.34
N ASP A 24 -7.84 -5.08 6.29
CA ASP A 24 -7.92 -6.46 5.79
C ASP A 24 -8.25 -6.55 4.30
N THR A 25 -8.37 -5.42 3.62
CA THR A 25 -8.64 -5.39 2.18
C THR A 25 -7.44 -5.94 1.42
N ALA A 26 -7.67 -6.92 0.54
CA ALA A 26 -6.61 -7.48 -0.30
C ALA A 26 -6.28 -6.51 -1.43
N ILE A 27 -5.00 -6.16 -1.58
CA ILE A 27 -4.59 -5.14 -2.55
C ILE A 27 -4.85 -5.61 -3.98
N THR A 28 -4.47 -6.84 -4.29
CA THR A 28 -4.63 -7.35 -5.66
C THR A 28 -6.02 -7.91 -5.92
N ASP A 29 -6.58 -8.64 -4.96
CA ASP A 29 -7.86 -9.32 -5.15
C ASP A 29 -9.06 -8.40 -5.01
N ASP A 30 -9.06 -7.55 -3.97
CA ASP A 30 -10.21 -6.69 -3.68
C ASP A 30 -10.14 -5.35 -4.42
N LEU A 31 -8.94 -4.80 -4.58
CA LEU A 31 -8.75 -3.51 -5.22
C LEU A 31 -8.43 -3.62 -6.71
N GLY A 32 -8.17 -4.82 -7.19
CA GLY A 32 -7.91 -5.06 -8.61
C GLY A 32 -6.58 -4.52 -9.10
N ALA A 33 -5.63 -4.28 -8.20
CA ALA A 33 -4.31 -3.78 -8.58
C ALA A 33 -3.48 -4.91 -9.18
N ASP A 34 -2.87 -4.66 -10.33
CA ASP A 34 -1.93 -5.62 -10.89
C ASP A 34 -0.51 -5.33 -10.37
N SER A 35 0.49 -6.09 -10.87
CA SER A 35 1.87 -5.95 -10.39
C SER A 35 2.42 -4.55 -10.62
N LEU A 36 2.10 -3.94 -11.74
CA LEU A 36 2.58 -2.60 -12.07
C LEU A 36 1.96 -1.55 -11.14
N ASP A 37 0.65 -1.66 -10.91
CA ASP A 37 -0.05 -0.76 -10.00
C ASP A 37 0.52 -0.89 -8.59
N LEU A 38 0.79 -2.11 -8.15
CA LEU A 38 1.37 -2.36 -6.84
C LEU A 38 2.76 -1.71 -6.72
N VAL A 39 3.60 -1.86 -7.75
CA VAL A 39 4.93 -1.25 -7.75
C VAL A 39 4.82 0.27 -7.62
N GLU A 40 3.90 0.90 -8.35
CA GLU A 40 3.71 2.34 -8.27
C GLU A 40 3.24 2.78 -6.88
N VAL A 41 2.33 2.04 -6.28
CA VAL A 41 1.86 2.31 -4.93
C VAL A 41 3.02 2.23 -3.94
N LEU A 42 3.84 1.19 -4.05
CA LEU A 42 4.97 1.00 -3.14
C LEU A 42 6.02 2.09 -3.32
N MET A 43 6.29 2.52 -4.54
CA MET A 43 7.22 3.62 -4.79
C MET A 43 6.71 4.92 -4.19
N SER A 44 5.43 5.19 -4.31
CA SER A 44 4.81 6.37 -3.70
C SER A 44 4.94 6.32 -2.17
N CYS A 45 4.77 5.14 -1.58
CA CYS A 45 4.94 4.96 -0.14
C CYS A 45 6.39 5.20 0.28
N GLU A 46 7.34 4.72 -0.50
CA GLU A 46 8.76 4.94 -0.21
C GLU A 46 9.09 6.42 -0.18
N ASP A 47 8.57 7.17 -1.14
CA ASP A 47 8.80 8.62 -1.20
C ASP A 47 8.12 9.36 -0.05
N GLU A 48 6.88 8.98 0.24
CA GLU A 48 6.10 9.68 1.26
C GLU A 48 6.65 9.46 2.68
N PHE A 49 7.11 8.24 2.96
CA PHE A 49 7.59 7.88 4.30
C PHE A 49 9.11 7.85 4.42
N ASP A 50 9.82 8.12 3.32
CA ASP A 50 11.29 8.12 3.27
C ASP A 50 11.87 6.79 3.78
N ILE A 51 11.36 5.68 3.24
CA ILE A 51 11.80 4.34 3.57
C ILE A 51 12.07 3.55 2.29
N GLU A 52 12.71 2.39 2.42
CA GLU A 52 12.90 1.45 1.31
C GLU A 52 12.05 0.22 1.52
N ILE A 53 11.41 -0.25 0.44
CA ILE A 53 10.62 -1.47 0.47
C ILE A 53 11.27 -2.45 -0.51
N PRO A 54 12.04 -3.44 -0.01
CA PRO A 54 12.67 -4.44 -0.88
C PRO A 54 11.63 -5.28 -1.62
N ASP A 55 12.00 -5.77 -2.79
CA ASP A 55 11.10 -6.58 -3.61
C ASP A 55 10.60 -7.82 -2.89
N ASP A 56 11.47 -8.47 -2.12
CA ASP A 56 11.09 -9.67 -1.38
C ASP A 56 10.09 -9.38 -0.27
N GLU A 57 10.14 -8.19 0.31
CA GLU A 57 9.11 -7.76 1.28
C GLU A 57 7.81 -7.41 0.57
N ALA A 58 7.91 -6.76 -0.60
CA ALA A 58 6.73 -6.39 -1.39
C ALA A 58 5.91 -7.62 -1.76
N GLU A 59 6.54 -8.73 -2.05
CA GLU A 59 5.86 -9.97 -2.41
C GLU A 59 5.03 -10.54 -1.27
N LYS A 60 5.34 -10.18 -0.03
CA LYS A 60 4.64 -10.66 1.16
C LYS A 60 3.38 -9.88 1.47
N PHE A 61 3.21 -8.72 0.85
CA PHE A 61 2.05 -7.85 1.13
C PHE A 61 0.82 -8.38 0.40
N LYS A 62 -0.13 -8.91 1.16
CA LYS A 62 -1.39 -9.42 0.61
C LYS A 62 -2.53 -8.45 0.85
N CYS A 63 -2.51 -7.75 1.97
CA CYS A 63 -3.56 -6.80 2.31
C CYS A 63 -2.96 -5.46 2.71
N VAL A 64 -3.83 -4.46 2.81
CA VAL A 64 -3.42 -3.09 3.18
C VAL A 64 -2.70 -3.09 4.53
N GLY A 65 -3.19 -3.89 5.48
CA GLY A 65 -2.58 -3.97 6.80
C GLY A 65 -1.14 -4.43 6.80
N ASP A 66 -0.78 -5.33 5.89
CA ASP A 66 0.61 -5.79 5.77
C ASP A 66 1.53 -4.63 5.41
N LEU A 67 1.11 -3.82 4.44
CA LEU A 67 1.87 -2.65 4.01
C LEU A 67 1.96 -1.62 5.13
N VAL A 68 0.85 -1.34 5.79
CA VAL A 68 0.81 -0.37 6.89
C VAL A 68 1.75 -0.79 8.02
N ARG A 69 1.71 -2.05 8.41
CA ARG A 69 2.57 -2.57 9.49
C ARG A 69 4.05 -2.51 9.12
N PHE A 70 4.38 -2.81 7.86
CA PHE A 70 5.76 -2.71 7.40
C PHE A 70 6.26 -1.27 7.53
N ILE A 71 5.46 -0.30 7.09
CA ILE A 71 5.83 1.10 7.16
C ILE A 71 6.01 1.54 8.61
N GLU A 72 5.07 1.18 9.48
CA GLU A 72 5.15 1.54 10.90
C GLU A 72 6.41 1.00 11.56
N ASN A 73 6.84 -0.19 11.17
CA ASN A 73 8.02 -0.83 11.75
C ASN A 73 9.33 -0.25 11.21
N ASN A 74 9.28 0.49 10.12
CA ASN A 74 10.48 1.01 9.45
C ASN A 74 10.59 2.53 9.45
N GLN A 75 9.71 3.19 10.15
CA GLN A 75 9.81 4.65 10.30
C GLN A 75 10.82 5.06 11.35
#